data_2f36936fe6682b9c41cf60898403d53e
#
_entry.id   2f36936fe6682b9c41cf60898403d53e
#
_cell.length_a   1.000
_cell.length_b   1.000
_cell.length_c   1.000
_cell.angle_alpha   90.00
_cell.angle_beta   90.00
_cell.angle_gamma   90.00
#
_symmetry.space_group_name_H-M   'P 1'
#
loop_
_entity.id
_entity.type
_entity.pdbx_description
1 polymer ?
#
loop_
_entity_poly.entity_id
_entity_poly.type
_entity_poly.pdbx_seq_one_letter_code
_entity_poly.pdbx_strand_id
1 'polypeptide(L)'
;INYQVDPYIGCGHYCYYCYALDQAQTDWRKEIRIHEDIAGRLETELAKIPPQTIYMGWQTDAYQPVESEYRQTRQLLELLLKKGFSASILTKSDRVLRDMDLLQEMKNASVSFSLAFNDNPTRRLFEADTMANEKRIEALYRLKKAGIKTSALLCPVVPYITDALKLIDLPAPCTDVIWIYGLTANDRSGTSWSNMKTILGREFPDLLAQIEAAVFSKEHPYWIKLRDSLNRIKNSHRLNLNVRL
;
A
#
# COMPACT_ATOMS: atom_id res chain seq x y z
N ILE A 1 14.35 -5.43 -1.13
CA ILE A 1 13.81 -6.30 -2.21
C ILE A 1 14.28 -5.72 -3.52
N ASN A 2 14.90 -6.55 -4.37
CA ASN A 2 15.54 -6.11 -5.61
C ASN A 2 14.69 -6.38 -6.84
N TYR A 3 13.63 -7.18 -6.71
CA TYR A 3 12.79 -7.60 -7.82
C TYR A 3 11.31 -7.41 -7.47
N GLN A 4 10.54 -7.01 -8.45
CA GLN A 4 9.10 -6.79 -8.33
C GLN A 4 8.35 -7.32 -9.54
N VAL A 5 7.08 -7.63 -9.35
CA VAL A 5 6.12 -7.93 -10.39
C VAL A 5 4.78 -7.28 -10.05
N ASP A 6 4.24 -6.53 -11.00
CA ASP A 6 2.89 -5.98 -10.92
C ASP A 6 1.98 -6.78 -11.85
N PRO A 7 0.96 -7.48 -11.32
CA PRO A 7 0.13 -8.39 -12.12
C PRO A 7 -0.76 -7.67 -13.14
N TYR A 8 -0.96 -6.37 -12.98
CA TYR A 8 -1.83 -5.54 -13.82
C TYR A 8 -1.17 -4.24 -14.20
N ILE A 9 -1.64 -3.63 -15.29
CA ILE A 9 -1.29 -2.25 -15.68
C ILE A 9 -2.47 -1.35 -15.31
N GLY A 10 -2.25 -0.46 -14.32
CA GLY A 10 -3.30 0.33 -13.70
C GLY A 10 -3.89 -0.33 -12.44
N CYS A 11 -4.69 0.43 -11.70
CA CYS A 11 -5.28 -0.01 -10.43
C CYS A 11 -6.71 0.51 -10.28
N GLY A 12 -7.68 -0.42 -10.24
CA GLY A 12 -9.10 -0.12 -10.10
C GLY A 12 -9.51 0.41 -8.72
N HIS A 13 -8.62 0.43 -7.73
CA HIS A 13 -8.86 1.14 -6.47
C HIS A 13 -8.84 2.65 -6.61
N TYR A 14 -8.15 3.17 -7.61
CA TYR A 14 -8.06 4.58 -7.95
C TYR A 14 -7.90 5.50 -6.73
N CYS A 15 -6.91 5.23 -5.87
CA CYS A 15 -6.60 6.13 -4.76
C CYS A 15 -6.13 7.48 -5.31
N TYR A 16 -6.81 8.57 -4.96
CA TYR A 16 -6.57 9.89 -5.54
C TYR A 16 -5.15 10.45 -5.27
N TYR A 17 -4.49 9.98 -4.23
CA TYR A 17 -3.12 10.36 -3.87
C TYR A 17 -2.05 9.45 -4.48
N CYS A 18 -2.44 8.45 -5.29
CA CYS A 18 -1.49 7.43 -5.76
C CYS A 18 -0.46 8.04 -6.71
N TYR A 19 0.81 7.95 -6.34
CA TYR A 19 1.92 8.43 -7.17
C TYR A 19 1.99 7.75 -8.54
N ALA A 20 1.50 6.52 -8.66
CA ALA A 20 1.52 5.81 -9.92
C ALA A 20 0.55 6.41 -10.97
N LEU A 21 -0.41 7.25 -10.55
CA LEU A 21 -1.25 8.03 -11.46
C LEU A 21 -0.44 9.05 -12.27
N ASP A 22 0.66 9.55 -11.73
CA ASP A 22 1.53 10.51 -12.41
C ASP A 22 2.33 9.85 -13.56
N GLN A 23 2.43 8.52 -13.54
CA GLN A 23 3.09 7.70 -14.56
C GLN A 23 2.10 6.94 -15.45
N ALA A 24 0.80 7.09 -15.19
CA ALA A 24 -0.24 6.35 -15.89
C ALA A 24 -0.33 6.79 -17.37
N GLN A 25 -0.32 5.81 -18.28
CA GLN A 25 -0.49 6.02 -19.71
C GLN A 25 -1.95 6.01 -20.16
N THR A 26 -2.86 5.60 -19.26
CA THR A 26 -4.31 5.48 -19.52
C THR A 26 -5.12 6.01 -18.33
N ASP A 27 -6.38 6.32 -18.55
CA ASP A 27 -7.31 6.67 -17.46
C ASP A 27 -7.76 5.39 -16.74
N TRP A 28 -7.20 5.13 -15.56
CA TRP A 28 -7.47 3.95 -14.75
C TRP A 28 -8.92 3.85 -14.24
N ARG A 29 -9.71 4.91 -14.36
CA ARG A 29 -11.16 4.86 -14.09
C ARG A 29 -11.93 4.18 -15.22
N LYS A 30 -11.33 4.10 -16.42
CA LYS A 30 -11.96 3.54 -17.62
C LYS A 30 -11.34 2.24 -18.04
N GLU A 31 -10.03 2.05 -17.79
CA GLU A 31 -9.27 0.95 -18.37
C GLU A 31 -8.21 0.44 -17.40
N ILE A 32 -8.32 -0.84 -17.07
CA ILE A 32 -7.26 -1.63 -16.43
C ILE A 32 -6.84 -2.69 -17.43
N ARG A 33 -5.55 -2.77 -17.72
CA ARG A 33 -5.01 -3.73 -18.66
C ARG A 33 -4.47 -4.96 -17.95
N ILE A 34 -4.72 -6.12 -18.53
CA ILE A 34 -4.14 -7.41 -18.13
C ILE A 34 -2.93 -7.73 -19.03
N HIS A 35 -1.98 -8.47 -18.51
CA HIS A 35 -0.90 -9.01 -19.32
C HIS A 35 -1.37 -10.32 -19.97
N GLU A 36 -1.13 -10.50 -21.28
CA GLU A 36 -1.54 -11.72 -22.01
C GLU A 36 -0.85 -12.98 -21.49
N ASP A 37 0.44 -12.93 -21.19
CA ASP A 37 1.22 -14.06 -20.67
C ASP A 37 2.20 -13.61 -19.59
N ILE A 38 1.66 -13.12 -18.46
CA ILE A 38 2.51 -12.67 -17.37
C ILE A 38 3.27 -13.82 -16.70
N ALA A 39 2.66 -15.01 -16.63
CA ALA A 39 3.27 -16.17 -15.98
C ALA A 39 4.48 -16.69 -16.78
N GLY A 40 4.37 -16.84 -18.10
CA GLY A 40 5.48 -17.27 -18.96
C GLY A 40 6.63 -16.25 -18.97
N ARG A 41 6.30 -14.95 -19.01
CA ARG A 41 7.30 -13.88 -18.90
C ARG A 41 8.02 -13.92 -17.56
N LEU A 42 7.29 -14.07 -16.46
CA LEU A 42 7.88 -14.18 -15.12
C LEU A 42 8.74 -15.44 -15.03
N GLU A 43 8.30 -16.60 -15.52
CA GLU A 43 9.08 -17.83 -15.52
C GLU A 43 10.44 -17.67 -16.20
N THR A 44 10.46 -16.97 -17.32
CA THR A 44 11.70 -16.65 -18.07
C THR A 44 12.65 -15.77 -17.25
N GLU A 45 12.12 -14.78 -16.52
CA GLU A 45 12.95 -13.89 -15.70
C GLU A 45 13.44 -14.59 -14.42
N LEU A 46 12.61 -15.41 -13.79
CA LEU A 46 12.99 -16.16 -12.59
C LEU A 46 14.13 -17.16 -12.86
N ALA A 47 14.21 -17.70 -14.08
CA ALA A 47 15.31 -18.62 -14.47
C ALA A 47 16.69 -17.95 -14.45
N LYS A 48 16.76 -16.62 -14.45
CA LYS A 48 18.02 -15.85 -14.48
C LYS A 48 18.56 -15.49 -13.10
N ILE A 49 17.80 -15.74 -12.04
CA ILE A 49 18.12 -15.31 -10.68
C ILE A 49 17.91 -16.42 -9.66
N PRO A 50 18.66 -16.43 -8.55
CA PRO A 50 18.42 -17.40 -7.48
C PRO A 50 17.09 -17.12 -6.75
N PRO A 51 16.47 -18.17 -6.16
CA PRO A 51 15.24 -18.02 -5.37
C PRO A 51 15.37 -16.97 -4.28
N GLN A 52 14.42 -16.04 -4.25
CA GLN A 52 14.36 -14.95 -3.30
C GLN A 52 12.93 -14.41 -3.18
N THR A 53 12.71 -13.36 -2.39
CA THR A 53 11.40 -12.72 -2.26
C THR A 53 11.17 -11.73 -3.38
N ILE A 54 10.04 -11.86 -4.08
CA ILE A 54 9.56 -10.95 -5.14
C ILE A 54 8.50 -10.02 -4.53
N TYR A 55 8.62 -8.73 -4.79
CA TYR A 55 7.64 -7.74 -4.34
C TYR A 55 6.46 -7.63 -5.31
N MET A 56 5.24 -7.51 -4.76
CA MET A 56 4.02 -7.32 -5.54
C MET A 56 3.20 -6.15 -4.96
N GLY A 57 2.72 -5.28 -5.85
CA GLY A 57 1.90 -4.12 -5.46
C GLY A 57 2.69 -2.81 -5.40
N TRP A 58 3.62 -2.60 -6.34
CA TRP A 58 4.37 -1.35 -6.45
C TRP A 58 3.59 -0.27 -7.20
N GLN A 59 3.18 -0.52 -8.44
CA GLN A 59 2.42 0.43 -9.26
C GLN A 59 0.93 0.10 -9.32
N THR A 60 0.54 -1.10 -8.91
CA THR A 60 -0.85 -1.56 -8.85
C THR A 60 -1.13 -2.27 -7.53
N ASP A 61 -2.40 -2.50 -7.20
CA ASP A 61 -2.74 -3.44 -6.13
C ASP A 61 -2.93 -4.83 -6.73
N ALA A 62 -2.17 -5.80 -6.24
CA ALA A 62 -2.23 -7.19 -6.71
C ALA A 62 -3.63 -7.82 -6.50
N TYR A 63 -4.42 -7.31 -5.56
CA TYR A 63 -5.77 -7.78 -5.24
C TYR A 63 -6.87 -6.76 -5.54
N GLN A 64 -6.63 -5.88 -6.49
CA GLN A 64 -7.64 -4.96 -7.01
C GLN A 64 -8.88 -5.70 -7.57
N PRO A 65 -10.00 -5.00 -7.87
CA PRO A 65 -11.26 -5.67 -8.26
C PRO A 65 -11.15 -6.69 -9.38
N VAL A 66 -10.37 -6.43 -10.44
CA VAL A 66 -10.23 -7.32 -11.60
C VAL A 66 -9.55 -8.67 -11.26
N GLU A 67 -8.82 -8.75 -10.15
CA GLU A 67 -8.19 -10.00 -9.70
C GLU A 67 -9.23 -11.09 -9.36
N SER A 68 -10.48 -10.71 -9.02
CA SER A 68 -11.55 -11.68 -8.80
C SER A 68 -11.91 -12.50 -10.05
N GLU A 69 -11.69 -11.91 -11.22
CA GLU A 69 -12.00 -12.51 -12.54
C GLU A 69 -10.75 -13.16 -13.16
N TYR A 70 -9.67 -12.39 -13.31
CA TYR A 70 -8.50 -12.82 -14.10
C TYR A 70 -7.48 -13.65 -13.31
N ARG A 71 -7.45 -13.55 -11.97
CA ARG A 71 -6.61 -14.35 -11.07
C ARG A 71 -5.12 -14.37 -11.44
N GLN A 72 -4.60 -13.31 -12.04
CA GLN A 72 -3.18 -13.24 -12.42
C GLN A 72 -2.26 -13.29 -11.19
N THR A 73 -2.66 -12.65 -10.09
CA THR A 73 -1.89 -12.72 -8.83
C THR A 73 -1.76 -14.16 -8.33
N ARG A 74 -2.85 -14.94 -8.34
CA ARG A 74 -2.78 -16.34 -7.92
C ARG A 74 -1.87 -17.16 -8.82
N GLN A 75 -1.97 -17.00 -10.15
CA GLN A 75 -1.09 -17.69 -11.11
C GLN A 75 0.39 -17.38 -10.86
N LEU A 76 0.71 -16.11 -10.57
CA LEU A 76 2.08 -15.72 -10.24
C LEU A 76 2.56 -16.33 -8.91
N LEU A 77 1.71 -16.38 -7.88
CA LEU A 77 2.04 -17.00 -6.60
C LEU A 77 2.28 -18.52 -6.76
N GLU A 78 1.46 -19.22 -7.51
CA GLU A 78 1.65 -20.64 -7.83
C GLU A 78 3.00 -20.89 -8.53
N LEU A 79 3.35 -20.03 -9.48
CA LEU A 79 4.64 -20.11 -10.17
C LEU A 79 5.82 -19.81 -9.23
N LEU A 80 5.73 -18.75 -8.42
CA LEU A 80 6.77 -18.40 -7.44
C LEU A 80 7.00 -19.55 -6.47
N LEU A 81 5.95 -20.12 -5.90
CA LEU A 81 6.02 -21.26 -4.99
C LEU A 81 6.67 -22.47 -5.67
N LYS A 82 6.21 -22.86 -6.87
CA LYS A 82 6.77 -23.96 -7.67
C LYS A 82 8.27 -23.81 -7.92
N LYS A 83 8.75 -22.56 -8.09
CA LYS A 83 10.17 -22.27 -8.36
C LYS A 83 10.98 -21.99 -7.09
N GLY A 84 10.40 -22.13 -5.89
CA GLY A 84 11.08 -21.91 -4.60
C GLY A 84 11.28 -20.44 -4.24
N PHE A 85 10.61 -19.52 -4.94
CA PHE A 85 10.59 -18.10 -4.61
C PHE A 85 9.54 -17.80 -3.55
N SER A 86 9.59 -16.62 -2.97
CA SER A 86 8.61 -16.13 -2.03
C SER A 86 7.99 -14.81 -2.50
N ALA A 87 6.89 -14.38 -1.86
CA ALA A 87 6.21 -13.13 -2.20
C ALA A 87 6.19 -12.17 -1.00
N SER A 88 6.35 -10.88 -1.28
CA SER A 88 6.06 -9.78 -0.36
C SER A 88 5.00 -8.89 -0.99
N ILE A 89 3.81 -8.89 -0.43
CA ILE A 89 2.63 -8.30 -1.05
C ILE A 89 2.21 -7.04 -0.31
N LEU A 90 1.96 -5.95 -1.04
CA LEU A 90 1.28 -4.77 -0.52
C LEU A 90 -0.12 -4.69 -1.13
N THR A 91 -1.14 -4.57 -0.28
CA THR A 91 -2.53 -4.48 -0.74
C THR A 91 -3.42 -3.63 0.18
N LYS A 92 -4.57 -3.22 -0.33
CA LYS A 92 -5.70 -2.65 0.42
C LYS A 92 -6.91 -3.60 0.44
N SER A 93 -6.74 -4.86 -0.01
CA SER A 93 -7.84 -5.81 -0.25
C SER A 93 -7.71 -7.09 0.56
N ASP A 94 -8.79 -7.51 1.24
CA ASP A 94 -8.87 -8.79 1.95
C ASP A 94 -8.93 -10.01 1.00
N ARG A 95 -9.03 -9.78 -0.32
CA ARG A 95 -8.93 -10.87 -1.31
C ARG A 95 -7.63 -11.66 -1.19
N VAL A 96 -6.59 -11.09 -0.61
CA VAL A 96 -5.34 -11.81 -0.32
C VAL A 96 -5.55 -13.06 0.54
N LEU A 97 -6.61 -13.08 1.36
CA LEU A 97 -6.98 -14.24 2.19
C LEU A 97 -7.34 -15.47 1.35
N ARG A 98 -7.75 -15.30 0.08
CA ARG A 98 -7.99 -16.40 -0.86
C ARG A 98 -6.74 -17.26 -1.07
N ASP A 99 -5.58 -16.63 -1.07
CA ASP A 99 -4.31 -17.25 -1.44
C ASP A 99 -3.42 -17.56 -0.21
N MET A 100 -4.03 -17.62 0.98
CA MET A 100 -3.33 -17.99 2.23
C MET A 100 -2.68 -19.37 2.14
N ASP A 101 -3.30 -20.31 1.42
CA ASP A 101 -2.77 -21.64 1.15
C ASP A 101 -1.37 -21.57 0.56
N LEU A 102 -1.18 -20.80 -0.51
CA LEU A 102 0.11 -20.62 -1.17
C LEU A 102 1.12 -19.86 -0.29
N LEU A 103 0.65 -18.80 0.39
CA LEU A 103 1.51 -17.95 1.21
C LEU A 103 2.08 -18.70 2.42
N GLN A 104 1.32 -19.64 3.00
CA GLN A 104 1.78 -20.45 4.13
C GLN A 104 2.88 -21.44 3.73
N GLU A 105 2.88 -21.94 2.50
CA GLU A 105 3.90 -22.85 1.98
C GLU A 105 5.21 -22.12 1.59
N MET A 106 5.15 -20.82 1.35
CA MET A 106 6.33 -20.03 1.00
C MET A 106 7.20 -19.72 2.23
N LYS A 107 8.51 -19.95 2.15
CA LYS A 107 9.45 -19.81 3.26
C LYS A 107 9.45 -18.44 3.94
N ASN A 108 9.24 -17.35 3.20
CA ASN A 108 9.38 -15.97 3.67
C ASN A 108 8.25 -15.06 3.15
N ALA A 109 7.06 -15.61 2.92
CA ALA A 109 5.94 -14.79 2.49
C ALA A 109 5.60 -13.72 3.52
N SER A 110 5.24 -12.55 3.03
CA SER A 110 4.78 -11.44 3.86
C SER A 110 3.67 -10.67 3.17
N VAL A 111 2.73 -10.16 3.98
CA VAL A 111 1.64 -9.32 3.50
C VAL A 111 1.60 -8.03 4.28
N SER A 112 1.55 -6.92 3.56
CA SER A 112 1.44 -5.58 4.10
C SER A 112 0.09 -4.98 3.71
N PHE A 113 -0.60 -4.38 4.68
CA PHE A 113 -1.79 -3.59 4.39
C PHE A 113 -1.50 -2.09 4.48
N SER A 114 -1.94 -1.36 3.46
CA SER A 114 -1.88 0.10 3.46
C SER A 114 -3.07 0.70 4.20
N LEU A 115 -2.79 1.63 5.11
CA LEU A 115 -3.76 2.40 5.91
C LEU A 115 -3.34 3.87 5.84
N ALA A 116 -4.25 4.77 5.42
CA ALA A 116 -3.94 6.19 5.25
C ALA A 116 -4.77 7.10 6.14
N PHE A 117 -5.93 6.65 6.60
CA PHE A 117 -6.91 7.48 7.33
C PHE A 117 -7.42 6.78 8.58
N ASN A 118 -7.77 7.58 9.60
CA ASN A 118 -8.23 7.07 10.89
C ASN A 118 -9.65 6.52 10.84
N ASP A 119 -10.49 7.01 9.95
CA ASP A 119 -11.90 6.67 9.83
C ASP A 119 -12.33 6.45 8.37
N ASN A 120 -13.45 5.74 8.21
CA ASN A 120 -13.99 5.40 6.89
C ASN A 120 -14.66 6.57 6.14
N PRO A 121 -15.30 7.54 6.79
CA PRO A 121 -15.77 8.74 6.11
C PRO A 121 -14.63 9.47 5.39
N THR A 122 -13.57 9.82 6.10
CA THR A 122 -12.37 10.45 5.51
C THR A 122 -11.72 9.56 4.45
N ARG A 123 -11.55 8.25 4.74
CA ARG A 123 -11.00 7.29 3.78
C ARG A 123 -11.76 7.32 2.45
N ARG A 124 -13.08 7.30 2.46
CA ARG A 124 -13.91 7.28 1.23
C ARG A 124 -13.73 8.51 0.34
N LEU A 125 -13.31 9.64 0.88
CA LEU A 125 -13.01 10.82 0.07
C LEU A 125 -11.80 10.59 -0.86
N PHE A 126 -10.81 9.82 -0.39
CA PHE A 126 -9.53 9.65 -1.07
C PHE A 126 -9.31 8.23 -1.64
N GLU A 127 -10.04 7.25 -1.14
CA GLU A 127 -9.92 5.82 -1.48
C GLU A 127 -11.33 5.21 -1.66
N ALA A 128 -12.18 5.77 -2.53
CA ALA A 128 -13.59 5.39 -2.66
C ALA A 128 -13.79 3.89 -2.89
N ASP A 129 -12.98 3.30 -3.77
CA ASP A 129 -13.11 1.92 -4.24
C ASP A 129 -12.25 0.92 -3.43
N THR A 130 -11.82 1.30 -2.24
CA THR A 130 -11.09 0.42 -1.32
C THR A 130 -11.97 -0.02 -0.16
N MET A 131 -11.58 -1.11 0.49
CA MET A 131 -12.32 -1.60 1.65
C MET A 131 -12.09 -0.78 2.92
N ALA A 132 -13.01 -0.93 3.86
CA ALA A 132 -12.96 -0.31 5.18
C ALA A 132 -11.73 -0.77 6.00
N ASN A 133 -11.27 0.09 6.92
CA ASN A 133 -10.11 -0.20 7.76
C ASN A 133 -10.31 -1.47 8.60
N GLU A 134 -11.51 -1.70 9.15
CA GLU A 134 -11.84 -2.87 9.96
C GLU A 134 -11.59 -4.18 9.20
N LYS A 135 -11.92 -4.20 7.91
CA LYS A 135 -11.68 -5.36 7.05
C LYS A 135 -10.19 -5.60 6.79
N ARG A 136 -9.42 -4.51 6.64
CA ARG A 136 -7.95 -4.59 6.50
C ARG A 136 -7.31 -5.13 7.79
N ILE A 137 -7.75 -4.67 8.95
CA ILE A 137 -7.27 -5.15 10.26
C ILE A 137 -7.66 -6.60 10.51
N GLU A 138 -8.91 -6.99 10.20
CA GLU A 138 -9.35 -8.38 10.27
C GLU A 138 -8.49 -9.30 9.39
N ALA A 139 -8.18 -8.86 8.16
CA ALA A 139 -7.32 -9.62 7.26
C ALA A 139 -5.89 -9.75 7.80
N LEU A 140 -5.29 -8.69 8.35
CA LEU A 140 -3.99 -8.74 9.02
C LEU A 140 -3.99 -9.74 10.18
N TYR A 141 -5.02 -9.71 11.03
CA TYR A 141 -5.15 -10.63 12.15
C TYR A 141 -5.20 -12.10 11.67
N ARG A 142 -5.99 -12.39 10.64
CA ARG A 142 -6.11 -13.74 10.08
C ARG A 142 -4.80 -14.24 9.47
N LEU A 143 -4.10 -13.39 8.73
CA LEU A 143 -2.79 -13.72 8.15
C LEU A 143 -1.75 -13.99 9.25
N LYS A 144 -1.69 -13.13 10.27
CA LYS A 144 -0.77 -13.31 11.40
C LYS A 144 -1.07 -14.60 12.15
N LYS A 145 -2.36 -14.90 12.42
CA LYS A 145 -2.79 -16.15 13.04
C LYS A 145 -2.43 -17.39 12.22
N ALA A 146 -2.36 -17.25 10.90
CA ALA A 146 -1.93 -18.30 9.98
C ALA A 146 -0.41 -18.45 9.88
N GLY A 147 0.38 -17.67 10.64
CA GLY A 147 1.84 -17.73 10.65
C GLY A 147 2.51 -16.95 9.51
N ILE A 148 1.75 -16.19 8.73
CA ILE A 148 2.30 -15.33 7.65
C ILE A 148 2.80 -14.03 8.27
N LYS A 149 4.00 -13.58 7.87
CA LYS A 149 4.55 -12.29 8.33
C LYS A 149 3.66 -11.15 7.87
N THR A 150 3.35 -10.25 8.80
CA THR A 150 2.44 -9.13 8.52
C THR A 150 3.09 -7.78 8.79
N SER A 151 2.74 -6.80 8.00
CA SER A 151 3.08 -5.40 8.28
C SER A 151 1.95 -4.45 7.90
N ALA A 152 1.98 -3.27 8.48
CA ALA A 152 1.11 -2.17 8.08
C ALA A 152 1.94 -1.04 7.48
N LEU A 153 1.43 -0.43 6.42
CA LEU A 153 1.95 0.81 5.87
C LEU A 153 0.96 1.94 6.15
N LEU A 154 1.31 2.86 7.05
CA LEU A 154 0.61 4.12 7.18
C LEU A 154 1.09 5.01 6.02
N CYS A 155 0.43 4.88 4.88
CA CYS A 155 0.88 5.47 3.62
C CYS A 155 -0.30 5.84 2.72
N PRO A 156 -0.41 7.15 2.40
CA PRO A 156 0.37 8.24 2.97
C PRO A 156 -0.23 8.78 4.27
N VAL A 157 0.62 9.35 5.12
CA VAL A 157 0.16 10.28 6.16
C VAL A 157 -0.11 11.63 5.49
N VAL A 158 -1.38 12.04 5.47
CA VAL A 158 -1.79 13.34 4.93
C VAL A 158 -1.70 14.38 6.05
N PRO A 159 -0.86 15.43 5.90
CA PRO A 159 -0.69 16.45 6.95
C PRO A 159 -2.02 17.04 7.41
N TYR A 160 -2.19 17.21 8.72
CA TYR A 160 -3.37 17.78 9.37
C TYR A 160 -4.68 16.98 9.22
N ILE A 161 -4.72 15.91 8.42
CA ILE A 161 -5.88 15.02 8.24
C ILE A 161 -5.63 13.66 8.90
N THR A 162 -4.47 13.04 8.63
CA THR A 162 -4.13 11.75 9.24
C THR A 162 -3.53 11.95 10.63
N ASP A 163 -4.20 11.46 11.66
CA ASP A 163 -3.60 11.32 12.99
C ASP A 163 -2.77 10.01 13.03
N ALA A 164 -1.52 10.11 12.62
CA ALA A 164 -0.64 8.95 12.54
C ALA A 164 -0.39 8.31 13.91
N LEU A 165 -0.42 9.08 15.00
CA LEU A 165 -0.18 8.56 16.35
C LEU A 165 -1.32 7.65 16.81
N LYS A 166 -2.57 8.01 16.52
CA LYS A 166 -3.73 7.16 16.77
C LYS A 166 -3.87 6.01 15.74
N LEU A 167 -3.49 6.27 14.48
CA LEU A 167 -3.62 5.28 13.43
C LEU A 167 -2.72 4.05 13.68
N ILE A 168 -1.59 4.22 14.36
CA ILE A 168 -0.69 3.13 14.74
C ILE A 168 -1.40 2.08 15.61
N ASP A 169 -2.30 2.50 16.48
CA ASP A 169 -2.96 1.60 17.45
C ASP A 169 -3.83 0.54 16.76
N LEU A 170 -4.36 0.83 15.58
CA LEU A 170 -5.22 -0.10 14.84
C LEU A 170 -4.47 -1.37 14.39
N PRO A 171 -3.34 -1.29 13.64
CA PRO A 171 -2.63 -2.46 13.17
C PRO A 171 -1.64 -3.04 14.19
N ALA A 172 -1.25 -2.31 15.23
CA ALA A 172 -0.20 -2.73 16.17
C ALA A 172 -0.39 -4.14 16.74
N PRO A 173 -1.59 -4.59 17.15
CA PRO A 173 -1.78 -5.95 17.65
C PRO A 173 -1.62 -7.05 16.58
N CYS A 174 -1.78 -6.69 15.31
CA CYS A 174 -1.89 -7.63 14.18
C CYS A 174 -0.69 -7.60 13.24
N THR A 175 0.36 -6.81 13.55
CA THR A 175 1.52 -6.66 12.67
C THR A 175 2.84 -6.89 13.39
N ASP A 176 3.87 -7.23 12.61
CA ASP A 176 5.23 -7.41 13.11
C ASP A 176 6.06 -6.12 12.96
N VAL A 177 5.66 -5.26 12.00
CA VAL A 177 6.31 -3.97 11.74
C VAL A 177 5.29 -2.98 11.16
N ILE A 178 5.44 -1.70 11.50
CA ILE A 178 4.66 -0.60 10.95
C ILE A 178 5.60 0.36 10.23
N TRP A 179 5.32 0.61 8.95
CA TRP A 179 6.00 1.59 8.12
C TRP A 179 5.15 2.85 8.02
N ILE A 180 5.78 4.01 8.13
CA ILE A 180 5.09 5.30 8.11
C ILE A 180 5.73 6.18 7.05
N TYR A 181 4.94 6.56 6.04
CA TYR A 181 5.36 7.40 4.92
C TYR A 181 4.49 8.65 4.86
N GLY A 182 5.15 9.80 4.76
CA GLY A 182 4.45 11.07 4.54
C GLY A 182 3.90 11.18 3.10
N LEU A 183 2.81 11.93 2.94
CA LEU A 183 2.38 12.35 1.61
C LEU A 183 3.40 13.34 1.05
N THR A 184 4.06 12.94 -0.02
CA THR A 184 4.97 13.78 -0.78
C THR A 184 4.54 13.81 -2.24
N ALA A 185 4.66 14.95 -2.88
CA ALA A 185 4.49 15.11 -4.31
C ALA A 185 5.71 15.84 -4.87
N ASN A 186 6.21 15.39 -5.99
CA ASN A 186 7.38 15.99 -6.64
C ASN A 186 6.96 17.07 -7.65
N ASP A 187 5.73 16.98 -8.14
CA ASP A 187 5.20 17.88 -9.17
C ASP A 187 3.82 18.42 -8.77
N ARG A 188 3.71 19.75 -8.76
CA ARG A 188 2.44 20.45 -8.51
C ARG A 188 1.43 20.29 -9.64
N SER A 189 1.87 19.91 -10.84
CA SER A 189 1.04 19.64 -12.01
C SER A 189 0.66 18.16 -12.15
N GLY A 190 1.23 17.27 -11.32
CA GLY A 190 0.96 15.84 -11.35
C GLY A 190 -0.50 15.49 -11.09
N THR A 191 -0.97 14.41 -11.69
CA THR A 191 -2.36 13.93 -11.58
C THR A 191 -2.73 13.64 -10.13
N SER A 192 -1.83 12.99 -9.39
CA SER A 192 -2.05 12.64 -7.97
C SER A 192 -2.28 13.89 -7.11
N TRP A 193 -1.44 14.92 -7.27
CA TRP A 193 -1.61 16.17 -6.52
C TRP A 193 -2.85 16.96 -6.98
N SER A 194 -3.12 17.02 -8.27
CA SER A 194 -4.32 17.68 -8.81
C SER A 194 -5.60 17.07 -8.24
N ASN A 195 -5.68 15.74 -8.18
CA ASN A 195 -6.78 15.02 -7.55
C ASN A 195 -6.91 15.36 -6.06
N MET A 196 -5.79 15.29 -5.32
CA MET A 196 -5.75 15.65 -3.91
C MET A 196 -6.21 17.09 -3.67
N LYS A 197 -5.68 18.04 -4.45
CA LYS A 197 -6.03 19.46 -4.34
C LYS A 197 -7.51 19.71 -4.55
N THR A 198 -8.14 19.00 -5.49
CA THR A 198 -9.59 19.10 -5.75
C THR A 198 -10.40 18.65 -4.53
N ILE A 199 -10.05 17.51 -3.93
CA ILE A 199 -10.76 16.99 -2.75
C ILE A 199 -10.51 17.91 -1.54
N LEU A 200 -9.25 18.30 -1.32
CA LEU A 200 -8.88 19.17 -0.20
C LEU A 200 -9.57 20.54 -0.28
N GLY A 201 -9.65 21.13 -1.47
CA GLY A 201 -10.33 22.41 -1.68
C GLY A 201 -11.83 22.36 -1.41
N ARG A 202 -12.45 21.20 -1.65
CA ARG A 202 -13.88 20.99 -1.40
C ARG A 202 -14.20 20.63 0.06
N GLU A 203 -13.43 19.69 0.64
CA GLU A 203 -13.75 19.10 1.94
C GLU A 203 -12.97 19.73 3.11
N PHE A 204 -11.80 20.32 2.83
CA PHE A 204 -10.88 20.87 3.83
C PHE A 204 -10.27 22.21 3.39
N PRO A 205 -11.09 23.21 2.93
CA PRO A 205 -10.58 24.44 2.34
C PRO A 205 -9.64 25.23 3.25
N ASP A 206 -9.91 25.25 4.56
CA ASP A 206 -9.08 25.96 5.55
C ASP A 206 -7.73 25.32 5.77
N LEU A 207 -7.54 24.05 5.43
CA LEU A 207 -6.29 23.31 5.58
C LEU A 207 -5.47 23.23 4.29
N LEU A 208 -6.05 23.54 3.12
CA LEU A 208 -5.42 23.32 1.82
C LEU A 208 -4.03 23.95 1.73
N ALA A 209 -3.90 25.23 2.10
CA ALA A 209 -2.62 25.94 2.01
C ALA A 209 -1.54 25.34 2.93
N GLN A 210 -1.94 24.93 4.14
CA GLN A 210 -1.02 24.32 5.11
C GLN A 210 -0.59 22.90 4.66
N ILE A 211 -1.52 22.12 4.12
CA ILE A 211 -1.24 20.80 3.57
C ILE A 211 -0.30 20.92 2.38
N GLU A 212 -0.59 21.83 1.45
CA GLU A 212 0.27 22.06 0.27
C GLU A 212 1.69 22.46 0.69
N ALA A 213 1.83 23.36 1.65
CA ALA A 213 3.15 23.75 2.17
C ALA A 213 3.92 22.56 2.75
N ALA A 214 3.25 21.69 3.51
CA ALA A 214 3.88 20.50 4.10
C ALA A 214 4.24 19.44 3.05
N VAL A 215 3.36 19.18 2.07
CA VAL A 215 3.58 18.15 1.03
C VAL A 215 4.81 18.47 0.17
N PHE A 216 5.06 19.75 -0.12
CA PHE A 216 6.17 20.17 -0.98
C PHE A 216 7.44 20.61 -0.20
N SER A 217 7.51 20.37 1.10
CA SER A 217 8.68 20.69 1.92
C SER A 217 8.95 19.61 2.96
N LYS A 218 10.02 18.85 2.76
CA LYS A 218 10.45 17.82 3.73
C LYS A 218 10.89 18.43 5.09
N GLU A 219 11.30 19.69 5.10
CA GLU A 219 11.71 20.43 6.29
C GLU A 219 10.55 21.18 6.97
N HIS A 220 9.31 20.97 6.50
CA HIS A 220 8.16 21.62 7.11
C HIS A 220 8.01 21.22 8.58
N PRO A 221 7.69 22.17 9.50
CA PRO A 221 7.60 21.90 10.94
C PRO A 221 6.63 20.77 11.31
N TYR A 222 5.61 20.51 10.51
CA TYR A 222 4.70 19.38 10.70
C TYR A 222 5.46 18.04 10.71
N TRP A 223 6.33 17.81 9.71
CA TRP A 223 7.07 16.56 9.61
C TRP A 223 8.10 16.40 10.73
N ILE A 224 8.76 17.47 11.11
CA ILE A 224 9.73 17.46 12.22
C ILE A 224 9.03 17.05 13.52
N LYS A 225 7.92 17.72 13.86
CA LYS A 225 7.12 17.41 15.07
C LYS A 225 6.57 15.98 15.06
N LEU A 226 6.06 15.52 13.91
CA LEU A 226 5.54 14.18 13.79
C LEU A 226 6.64 13.13 13.95
N ARG A 227 7.80 13.32 13.31
CA ARG A 227 8.96 12.43 13.44
C ARG A 227 9.42 12.31 14.89
N ASP A 228 9.51 13.41 15.61
CA ASP A 228 9.90 13.42 17.03
C ASP A 228 8.88 12.68 17.90
N SER A 229 7.59 12.84 17.64
CA SER A 229 6.53 12.15 18.36
C SER A 229 6.55 10.64 18.09
N LEU A 230 6.72 10.24 16.84
CA LEU A 230 6.84 8.83 16.46
C LEU A 230 8.08 8.16 17.04
N ASN A 231 9.21 8.86 17.10
CA ASN A 231 10.43 8.35 17.72
C ASN A 231 10.25 8.14 19.24
N ARG A 232 9.51 9.01 19.92
CA ARG A 232 9.16 8.83 21.33
C ARG A 232 8.32 7.57 21.54
N ILE A 233 7.27 7.36 20.71
CA ILE A 233 6.43 6.15 20.78
C ILE A 233 7.26 4.90 20.50
N LYS A 234 8.08 4.90 19.45
CA LYS A 234 8.97 3.78 19.13
C LYS A 234 9.80 3.36 20.33
N ASN A 235 10.37 4.32 21.05
CA ASN A 235 11.24 4.06 22.19
C ASN A 235 10.48 3.61 23.45
N SER A 236 9.27 4.13 23.68
CA SER A 236 8.48 3.86 24.90
C SER A 236 7.65 2.58 24.81
N HIS A 237 7.11 2.25 23.65
CA HIS A 237 6.15 1.15 23.50
C HIS A 237 6.74 -0.11 22.87
N ARG A 238 8.06 -0.14 22.58
CA ARG A 238 8.76 -1.25 21.90
C ARG A 238 8.10 -1.66 20.56
N LEU A 239 7.43 -0.72 19.91
CA LEU A 239 6.84 -0.96 18.60
C LEU A 239 7.92 -0.93 17.52
N ASN A 240 7.87 -1.89 16.61
CA ASN A 240 8.77 -1.91 15.46
C ASN A 240 8.28 -0.92 14.39
N LEU A 241 8.65 0.36 14.56
CA LEU A 241 8.29 1.44 13.66
C LEU A 241 9.45 1.81 12.73
N ASN A 242 9.15 1.93 11.44
CA ASN A 242 10.04 2.48 10.42
C ASN A 242 9.46 3.78 9.86
N VAL A 243 10.05 4.90 10.23
CA VAL A 243 9.55 6.24 9.89
C VAL A 243 10.30 6.81 8.70
N ARG A 244 9.56 7.22 7.66
CA ARG A 244 10.04 7.78 6.39
C ARG A 244 9.20 9.03 6.03
N LEU A 245 9.45 10.12 6.74
CA LEU A 245 8.77 11.41 6.57
C LEU A 245 9.69 12.43 5.91
#